data_b01d267e66b3be664b9d3dc0123bdc5e
#
_entry.id   b01d267e66b3be664b9d3dc0123bdc5e
#
_cell.length_a   1.000
_cell.length_b   1.000
_cell.length_c   1.000
_cell.angle_alpha   90.00
_cell.angle_beta   90.00
_cell.angle_gamma   90.00
#
_symmetry.space_group_name_H-M   'P 1'
#
loop_
_entity.id
_entity.type
_entity.pdbx_description
1 polymer ?
#
loop_
_entity_poly.entity_id
_entity_poly.type
_entity_poly.pdbx_seq_one_letter_code
_entity_poly.pdbx_strand_id
1 'polypeptide(L)' 'MKYTIILEKEEEGGYSAQCLELPGAISQGETKEEALRNIKAAIELVIEVIREDAKALGKTAEISAVEVSA' A
#
# COMPACT_ATOMS: atom_id res chain seq x y z
N MET A 1 0.64 -1.10 -12.38
CA MET A 1 -0.31 -1.81 -11.51
C MET A 1 -1.16 -0.81 -10.75
N LYS A 2 -2.46 -1.02 -10.67
CA LYS A 2 -3.36 -0.14 -9.93
C LYS A 2 -3.73 -0.76 -8.59
N TYR A 3 -3.86 0.09 -7.60
CA TYR A 3 -4.30 -0.32 -6.27
C TYR A 3 -5.63 0.32 -5.96
N THR A 4 -6.50 -0.43 -5.30
CA THR A 4 -7.81 0.04 -4.87
C THR A 4 -7.70 0.60 -3.46
N ILE A 5 -8.10 1.84 -3.30
CA ILE A 5 -8.02 2.52 -2.00
C ILE A 5 -9.42 2.73 -1.45
N ILE A 6 -9.63 2.30 -0.22
CA ILE A 6 -10.87 2.56 0.51
C ILE A 6 -10.64 3.79 1.37
N LEU A 7 -11.41 4.83 1.12
CA LEU A 7 -11.37 6.07 1.88
C LEU A 7 -12.58 6.14 2.80
N GLU A 8 -12.36 6.44 4.05
CA GLU A 8 -13.43 6.67 5.00
C GLU A 8 -13.28 8.05 5.66
N LYS A 9 -14.38 8.77 5.74
CA LYS A 9 -14.41 10.04 6.46
C LYS A 9 -14.56 9.74 7.94
N GLU A 10 -13.67 10.28 8.75
CA GLU A 10 -13.71 10.09 10.19
C GLU A 10 -14.65 11.08 10.86
N GLU A 11 -15.31 10.65 11.94
CA GLU A 11 -16.26 11.50 12.67
C GLU A 11 -15.61 12.74 13.26
N GLU A 12 -14.37 12.62 13.69
CA GLU A 12 -13.63 13.74 14.29
C GLU A 12 -12.91 14.60 13.26
N GLY A 13 -13.16 14.35 12.00
CA GLY A 13 -12.49 15.05 10.91
C GLY A 13 -11.39 14.23 10.29
N GLY A 14 -11.04 14.57 9.05
CA GLY A 14 -10.03 13.84 8.32
C GLY A 14 -10.54 12.58 7.64
N TYR A 15 -9.63 11.87 7.02
CA TYR A 15 -9.90 10.67 6.25
C TYR A 15 -8.89 9.58 6.58
N SER A 16 -9.36 8.34 6.61
CA SER A 16 -8.48 7.19 6.63
C SER A 16 -8.44 6.55 5.24
N ALA A 17 -7.34 5.91 4.93
CA ALA A 17 -7.14 5.24 3.65
C ALA A 17 -6.55 3.85 3.90
N GLN A 18 -7.05 2.88 3.16
CA GLN A 18 -6.57 1.51 3.24
C GLN A 18 -6.46 0.95 1.83
N CYS A 19 -5.41 0.22 1.57
CA CYS A 19 -5.23 -0.46 0.29
C CYS A 19 -5.86 -1.84 0.36
N LEU A 20 -6.80 -2.12 -0.55
CA LEU A 20 -7.50 -3.40 -0.56
C LEU A 20 -6.57 -4.56 -0.89
N GLU A 21 -5.67 -4.37 -1.85
CA GLU A 21 -4.73 -5.39 -2.29
C GLU A 21 -3.57 -5.62 -1.31
N LEU A 22 -3.25 -4.61 -0.50
CA LEU A 22 -2.16 -4.68 0.48
C LEU A 22 -2.69 -4.27 1.86
N PRO A 23 -3.26 -5.22 2.61
CA PRO A 23 -3.91 -4.87 3.89
C PRO A 23 -3.01 -4.18 4.93
N GLY A 24 -1.69 -4.34 4.81
CA GLY A 24 -0.76 -3.65 5.70
C GLY A 24 -0.55 -2.18 5.36
N ALA A 25 -1.02 -1.72 4.20
CA ALA A 25 -0.87 -0.33 3.79
C ALA A 25 -2.09 0.47 4.23
N ILE A 26 -1.94 1.19 5.33
CA ILE A 26 -2.98 2.02 5.94
C ILE A 26 -2.39 3.39 6.18
N SER A 27 -3.19 4.42 5.94
CA SER A 27 -2.75 5.79 6.19
C SER A 27 -3.94 6.68 6.51
N GLN A 28 -3.67 7.95 6.75
CA GLN A 28 -4.69 8.93 7.05
C GLN A 28 -4.23 10.33 6.63
N GLY A 29 -5.15 11.27 6.58
CA GLY A 29 -4.88 12.65 6.25
C GLY A 29 -6.06 13.52 6.60
N GLU A 30 -5.86 14.83 6.65
CA GLU A 30 -6.94 15.76 6.95
C GLU A 30 -7.87 15.96 5.77
N THR A 31 -7.38 15.74 4.55
CA THR A 31 -8.16 15.82 3.32
C THR A 31 -8.02 14.51 2.55
N LYS A 32 -8.91 14.30 1.57
CA LYS A 32 -8.82 13.13 0.69
C LYS A 32 -7.48 13.09 -0.05
N GLU A 33 -7.06 14.24 -0.56
CA GLU A 33 -5.81 14.36 -1.31
C GLU A 33 -4.61 14.00 -0.44
N GLU A 34 -4.61 14.45 0.80
CA GLU A 34 -3.55 14.12 1.74
C GLU A 34 -3.55 12.63 2.08
N ALA A 35 -4.73 12.05 2.35
CA ALA A 35 -4.84 10.64 2.64
C ALA A 35 -4.38 9.78 1.46
N LEU A 36 -4.73 10.17 0.23
CA LEU A 36 -4.30 9.46 -0.97
C LEU A 36 -2.79 9.55 -1.18
N ARG A 37 -2.21 10.71 -0.95
CA ARG A 37 -0.76 10.90 -1.05
C ARG A 37 -0.03 10.07 -0.01
N ASN A 38 -0.56 10.04 1.21
CA ASN A 38 0.04 9.28 2.30
C ASN A 38 -0.08 7.78 2.09
N ILE A 39 -1.22 7.29 1.54
CA ILE A 39 -1.37 5.86 1.26
C ILE A 39 -0.44 5.41 0.14
N LYS A 40 -0.18 6.27 -0.83
CA LYS A 40 0.78 5.95 -1.88
C LYS A 40 2.16 5.68 -1.31
N ALA A 41 2.61 6.54 -0.40
CA ALA A 41 3.89 6.35 0.28
C ALA A 41 3.89 5.09 1.13
N ALA A 42 2.78 4.79 1.81
CA ALA A 42 2.65 3.58 2.60
C ALA A 42 2.72 2.32 1.74
N ILE A 43 2.08 2.33 0.57
CA ILE A 43 2.12 1.22 -0.38
C ILE A 43 3.57 0.98 -0.85
N GLU A 44 4.28 2.04 -1.22
CA GLU A 44 5.66 1.94 -1.66
C GLU A 44 6.56 1.32 -0.59
N LEU A 45 6.35 1.71 0.66
CA LEU A 45 7.10 1.18 1.79
C LEU A 45 6.80 -0.30 2.04
N VAL A 46 5.52 -0.69 2.00
CA VAL A 46 5.12 -2.08 2.19
C VAL A 46 5.72 -2.97 1.10
N ILE A 47 5.68 -2.52 -0.15
CA ILE A 47 6.27 -3.26 -1.26
C ILE A 47 7.77 -3.43 -1.07
N GLU A 48 8.46 -2.40 -0.63
CA GLU A 48 9.89 -2.46 -0.38
C GLU A 48 10.24 -3.48 0.71
N VAL A 49 9.48 -3.49 1.80
CA VAL A 49 9.68 -4.46 2.88
C VAL A 49 9.45 -5.89 2.39
N ILE A 50 8.39 -6.12 1.61
CA ILE A 50 8.10 -7.44 1.04
C ILE A 50 9.25 -7.90 0.14
N ARG A 51 9.81 -7.01 -0.67
CA ARG A 51 10.94 -7.33 -1.54
C ARG A 51 12.19 -7.67 -0.75
N GLU A 52 12.48 -6.93 0.31
CA GLU A 52 13.62 -7.21 1.17
C GLU A 52 13.49 -8.57 1.86
N ASP A 53 12.30 -8.87 2.36
CA ASP A 53 12.01 -10.17 2.97
C ASP A 53 12.20 -11.31 1.96
N ALA A 54 11.75 -11.11 0.72
CA ALA A 54 11.90 -12.11 -0.34
C ALA A 54 13.38 -12.35 -0.66
N LYS A 55 14.20 -11.30 -0.69
CA LYS A 55 15.64 -11.43 -0.91
C LYS A 55 16.33 -12.22 0.19
N ALA A 56 15.83 -12.11 1.41
CA ALA A 56 16.38 -12.80 2.56
C ALA A 56 16.11 -14.30 2.56
N LEU A 57 15.21 -14.79 1.71
CA LEU A 57 14.84 -16.21 1.65
C LEU A 57 15.91 -17.11 1.07
N GLY A 58 16.91 -16.57 0.39
CA GLY A 58 18.03 -17.35 -0.07
C GLY A 58 18.60 -16.89 -1.40
N LYS A 59 19.80 -17.41 -1.69
CA LYS A 59 20.56 -17.01 -2.87
C LYS A 59 19.96 -17.52 -4.19
N THR A 60 19.11 -18.52 -4.12
CA THR A 60 18.48 -19.12 -5.29
C THR A 60 17.08 -18.57 -5.58
N ALA A 61 16.57 -17.71 -4.71
CA ALA A 61 15.26 -17.12 -4.91
C ALA A 61 15.31 -16.01 -5.96
N GLU A 62 14.32 -15.99 -6.84
CA GLU A 62 14.16 -14.93 -7.84
C GLU A 62 12.92 -14.10 -7.51
N ILE A 63 12.98 -12.81 -7.82
CA ILE A 63 11.85 -11.92 -7.68
C ILE A 63 11.37 -11.56 -9.08
N SER A 64 10.13 -11.91 -9.38
CA SER A 64 9.51 -11.59 -10.66
C SER A 64 8.24 -10.81 -10.44
N ALA A 65 7.89 -10.02 -11.43
CA ALA A 65 6.65 -9.24 -11.41
C ALA A 65 5.71 -9.79 -12.47
N VAL A 66 4.47 -9.98 -12.07
CA VAL A 66 3.41 -10.45 -12.97
C VAL A 66 2.23 -9.48 -12.87
N GLU A 67 1.76 -9.02 -14.02
CA GLU A 67 0.54 -8.24 -14.04
C GLU A 67 -0.67 -9.17 -14.03
N VAL A 68 -1.64 -8.83 -13.18
CA VAL A 68 -2.88 -9.58 -13.08
C VAL A 68 -4.02 -8.66 -13.48
N SER A 69 -4.77 -9.09 -14.48
CA SER A 69 -5.99 -8.40 -14.89
C SER A 69 -7.16 -9.04 -14.19
N ALA A 70 -7.93 -8.23 -13.48
CA ALA A 70 -9.11 -8.69 -12.78
C ALA A 70 -10.38 -8.23 -13.48
#